data_19b226f01dc88eff7ae6cb33bd6a07b7
#
_entry.id   19b226f01dc88eff7ae6cb33bd6a07b7
#
_cell.length_a   1.000
_cell.length_b   1.000
_cell.length_c   1.000
_cell.angle_alpha   90.00
_cell.angle_beta   90.00
_cell.angle_gamma   90.00
#
_symmetry.space_group_name_H-M   'P 1'
#
loop_
_entity.id
_entity.type
_entity.pdbx_description
1 polymer ?
#
loop_
_entity_poly.entity_id
_entity_poly.type
_entity_poly.pdbx_seq_one_letter_code
_entity_poly.pdbx_strand_id
1 'polypeptide(L)'
;MDIKTFNIVASALPPEMAVLMRGPTGIGKSFLAKALADGKDLPFVDVRLSTMSEGDVGGYPDIEGMKETGVMTFCMPSWFVRACREPVVLMLDEMNRALPGVQQSAFQLILDRELGNDKDGNPYRLHPGTRIIAAVNWGAEYDVNDMDPALLRRFWVCDLEPTSDDWLTWAVDNDVDPVVVDFIRQNPEHLRVDPTAVEPGTVCPNPASWHRLDTSFKHANMAPATVCGKNRPAGFYAMAMGFVGTEAGIALTDFVENYEMVVSAEDVIDGYKENKARIAEQSNSQLAGLTDKIKVHCLENKWSVKQADNVGKFAKSLPGELMVTLWNAISSTQVMPNIQKLHKLIGPQIVEAVQASRNLK
;
A
#
# COMPACT_ATOMS: atom_id res chain seq x y z
N MET A 1 6.64 -4.38 -15.67
CA MET A 1 7.70 -4.38 -14.60
C MET A 1 7.02 -4.29 -13.25
N ASP A 2 7.40 -5.16 -12.30
CA ASP A 2 6.92 -5.13 -10.92
C ASP A 2 7.47 -3.95 -10.11
N ILE A 3 6.84 -3.66 -8.96
CA ILE A 3 7.19 -2.50 -8.11
C ILE A 3 8.60 -2.64 -7.52
N LYS A 4 9.00 -3.84 -7.12
CA LYS A 4 10.30 -4.09 -6.50
C LYS A 4 11.45 -3.78 -7.48
N THR A 5 11.34 -4.27 -8.70
CA THR A 5 12.31 -4.00 -9.77
C THR A 5 12.36 -2.51 -10.12
N PHE A 6 11.20 -1.85 -10.22
CA PHE A 6 11.13 -0.41 -10.44
C PHE A 6 11.90 0.36 -9.37
N ASN A 7 11.65 0.09 -8.09
CA ASN A 7 12.30 0.78 -6.98
C ASN A 7 13.82 0.61 -6.99
N ILE A 8 14.31 -0.60 -7.30
CA ILE A 8 15.75 -0.88 -7.40
C ILE A 8 16.38 -0.03 -8.51
N VAL A 9 15.81 -0.07 -9.73
CA VAL A 9 16.38 0.62 -10.88
C VAL A 9 16.24 2.13 -10.74
N ALA A 10 15.03 2.65 -10.44
CA ALA A 10 14.79 4.09 -10.32
C ALA A 10 15.67 4.73 -9.23
N SER A 11 15.94 4.00 -8.14
CA SER A 11 16.85 4.48 -7.09
C SER A 11 18.32 4.53 -7.53
N ALA A 12 18.73 3.64 -8.42
CA ALA A 12 20.11 3.55 -8.92
C ALA A 12 20.42 4.53 -10.06
N LEU A 13 19.41 5.04 -10.77
CA LEU A 13 19.62 6.00 -11.85
C LEU A 13 20.23 7.31 -11.31
N PRO A 14 21.08 7.99 -12.12
CA PRO A 14 21.59 9.32 -11.76
C PRO A 14 20.45 10.36 -11.79
N PRO A 15 20.57 11.48 -11.05
CA PRO A 15 19.52 12.50 -10.96
C PRO A 15 19.11 13.11 -12.32
N GLU A 16 20.04 13.19 -13.23
CA GLU A 16 19.83 13.77 -14.57
C GLU A 16 18.96 12.89 -15.48
N MET A 17 18.88 11.60 -15.17
CA MET A 17 18.08 10.67 -15.97
C MET A 17 16.61 10.81 -15.61
N ALA A 18 15.81 11.32 -16.53
CA ALA A 18 14.36 11.38 -16.36
C ALA A 18 13.74 9.98 -16.48
N VAL A 19 12.74 9.71 -15.62
CA VAL A 19 12.00 8.45 -15.59
C VAL A 19 10.61 8.66 -16.15
N LEU A 20 10.15 7.79 -17.06
CA LEU A 20 8.78 7.77 -17.54
C LEU A 20 8.06 6.51 -17.07
N MET A 21 7.11 6.65 -16.17
CA MET A 21 6.22 5.58 -15.74
C MET A 21 5.00 5.52 -16.65
N ARG A 22 4.80 4.39 -17.32
CA ARG A 22 3.61 4.12 -18.13
C ARG A 22 2.79 3.02 -17.46
N GLY A 23 1.49 3.16 -17.46
CA GLY A 23 0.60 2.13 -16.92
C GLY A 23 -0.82 2.65 -16.66
N PRO A 24 -1.76 1.77 -16.39
CA PRO A 24 -3.16 2.12 -16.13
C PRO A 24 -3.35 3.08 -14.95
N THR A 25 -4.52 3.72 -14.90
CA THR A 25 -4.89 4.55 -13.74
C THR A 25 -5.09 3.69 -12.49
N GLY A 26 -4.73 4.25 -11.33
CA GLY A 26 -5.00 3.63 -10.02
C GLY A 26 -4.01 2.55 -9.59
N ILE A 27 -2.92 2.32 -10.34
CA ILE A 27 -1.87 1.35 -9.98
C ILE A 27 -0.81 1.89 -9.00
N GLY A 28 -0.91 3.15 -8.59
CA GLY A 28 0.00 3.74 -7.60
C GLY A 28 1.22 4.49 -8.17
N LYS A 29 1.23 4.96 -9.43
CA LYS A 29 2.37 5.68 -10.02
C LYS A 29 2.86 6.86 -9.17
N SER A 30 1.95 7.75 -8.76
CA SER A 30 2.29 8.92 -7.93
C SER A 30 2.75 8.51 -6.53
N PHE A 31 2.21 7.41 -5.98
CA PHE A 31 2.69 6.84 -4.72
C PHE A 31 4.14 6.35 -4.83
N LEU A 32 4.49 5.67 -5.92
CA LEU A 32 5.87 5.18 -6.16
C LEU A 32 6.86 6.34 -6.29
N ALA A 33 6.47 7.42 -6.99
CA ALA A 33 7.32 8.61 -7.09
C ALA A 33 7.54 9.28 -5.72
N LYS A 34 6.50 9.33 -4.89
CA LYS A 34 6.60 9.84 -3.52
C LYS A 34 7.46 8.92 -2.64
N ALA A 35 7.26 7.61 -2.72
CA ALA A 35 8.08 6.65 -1.97
C ALA A 35 9.57 6.74 -2.34
N LEU A 36 9.89 7.00 -3.63
CA LEU A 36 11.26 7.27 -4.05
C LEU A 36 11.83 8.55 -3.42
N ALA A 37 11.00 9.61 -3.32
CA ALA A 37 11.39 10.86 -2.66
C ALA A 37 11.68 10.64 -1.18
N ASP A 38 10.77 9.96 -0.47
CA ASP A 38 10.91 9.63 0.95
C ASP A 38 12.17 8.77 1.20
N GLY A 39 12.40 7.75 0.35
CA GLY A 39 13.58 6.88 0.44
C GLY A 39 14.93 7.57 0.15
N LYS A 40 14.91 8.76 -0.45
CA LYS A 40 16.09 9.59 -0.73
C LYS A 40 16.18 10.84 0.16
N ASP A 41 15.25 11.01 1.08
CA ASP A 41 15.12 12.20 1.93
C ASP A 41 15.05 13.50 1.09
N LEU A 42 14.29 13.46 -0.01
CA LEU A 42 14.07 14.59 -0.90
C LEU A 42 12.63 15.09 -0.82
N PRO A 43 12.39 16.40 -0.90
CA PRO A 43 11.05 16.94 -1.03
C PRO A 43 10.38 16.40 -2.30
N PHE A 44 9.08 16.05 -2.18
CA PHE A 44 8.24 15.64 -3.30
C PHE A 44 7.46 16.85 -3.83
N VAL A 45 7.52 17.09 -5.13
CA VAL A 45 6.79 18.15 -5.83
C VAL A 45 5.93 17.52 -6.91
N ASP A 46 4.62 17.54 -6.70
CA ASP A 46 3.61 16.96 -7.62
C ASP A 46 3.04 18.05 -8.53
N VAL A 47 3.22 17.88 -9.85
CA VAL A 47 2.79 18.80 -10.88
C VAL A 47 1.90 18.05 -11.86
N ARG A 48 0.59 18.32 -11.83
CA ARG A 48 -0.39 17.69 -12.70
C ARG A 48 -0.58 18.48 -13.98
N LEU A 49 0.09 18.06 -15.04
CA LEU A 49 0.16 18.79 -16.32
C LEU A 49 -1.20 18.88 -17.04
N SER A 50 -2.08 17.89 -16.87
CA SER A 50 -3.42 17.90 -17.49
C SER A 50 -4.33 19.04 -17.02
N THR A 51 -4.03 19.65 -15.88
CA THR A 51 -4.81 20.78 -15.32
C THR A 51 -4.15 22.14 -15.51
N MET A 52 -3.01 22.19 -16.18
CA MET A 52 -2.20 23.40 -16.35
C MET A 52 -2.40 24.07 -17.70
N SER A 53 -2.17 25.36 -17.74
CA SER A 53 -1.97 26.18 -18.92
C SER A 53 -0.48 26.29 -19.25
N GLU A 54 -0.15 26.82 -20.42
CA GLU A 54 1.25 27.04 -20.84
C GLU A 54 2.02 27.94 -19.87
N GLY A 55 1.36 28.99 -19.34
CA GLY A 55 1.95 29.90 -18.37
C GLY A 55 2.21 29.25 -17.01
N ASP A 56 1.45 28.25 -16.63
CA ASP A 56 1.64 27.53 -15.36
C ASP A 56 2.91 26.63 -15.37
N VAL A 57 3.44 26.35 -16.55
CA VAL A 57 4.70 25.61 -16.74
C VAL A 57 5.82 26.54 -17.22
N GLY A 58 5.62 27.26 -18.33
CA GLY A 58 6.62 28.12 -18.96
C GLY A 58 6.81 29.48 -18.29
N GLY A 59 5.95 29.83 -17.35
CA GLY A 59 5.93 31.15 -16.70
C GLY A 59 5.12 32.20 -17.46
N TYR A 60 4.89 33.32 -16.80
CA TYR A 60 4.21 34.47 -17.39
C TYR A 60 5.20 35.61 -17.63
N PRO A 61 5.05 36.40 -18.73
CA PRO A 61 5.91 37.56 -18.97
C PRO A 61 5.91 38.56 -17.80
N ASP A 62 7.08 38.98 -17.36
CA ASP A 62 7.27 40.07 -16.40
C ASP A 62 7.09 41.42 -17.10
N ILE A 63 5.87 41.91 -17.10
CA ILE A 63 5.48 43.15 -17.77
C ILE A 63 6.22 44.38 -17.21
N GLU A 64 6.46 44.42 -15.90
CA GLU A 64 7.15 45.56 -15.26
C GLU A 64 8.65 45.51 -15.61
N GLY A 65 9.31 44.38 -15.42
CA GLY A 65 10.72 44.21 -15.79
C GLY A 65 10.95 44.48 -17.29
N MET A 66 10.03 44.07 -18.17
CA MET A 66 10.11 44.30 -19.59
C MET A 66 10.04 45.80 -19.95
N LYS A 67 9.20 46.61 -19.24
CA LYS A 67 9.13 48.07 -19.44
C LYS A 67 10.42 48.78 -19.03
N GLU A 68 11.07 48.29 -17.99
CA GLU A 68 12.31 48.87 -17.46
C GLU A 68 13.52 48.53 -18.29
N THR A 69 13.62 47.29 -18.73
CA THR A 69 14.84 46.73 -19.36
C THR A 69 14.75 46.62 -20.87
N GLY A 70 13.56 46.67 -21.46
CA GLY A 70 13.33 46.37 -22.88
C GLY A 70 13.51 44.89 -23.25
N VAL A 71 13.73 44.00 -22.28
CA VAL A 71 13.94 42.58 -22.46
C VAL A 71 12.79 41.80 -21.85
N MET A 72 12.26 40.83 -22.61
CA MET A 72 11.23 39.93 -22.11
C MET A 72 11.82 38.92 -21.12
N THR A 73 11.37 38.93 -19.89
CA THR A 73 11.69 37.98 -18.85
C THR A 73 10.42 37.31 -18.34
N PHE A 74 10.52 36.27 -17.58
CA PHE A 74 9.38 35.47 -17.11
C PHE A 74 9.35 35.34 -15.60
N CYS A 75 8.16 35.53 -15.04
CA CYS A 75 7.85 35.13 -13.67
C CYS A 75 7.59 33.63 -13.65
N MET A 76 8.51 32.87 -13.08
CA MET A 76 8.43 31.41 -13.08
C MET A 76 7.52 30.89 -11.97
N PRO A 77 6.84 29.75 -12.19
CA PRO A 77 5.97 29.14 -11.18
C PRO A 77 6.79 28.66 -9.96
N SER A 78 6.17 28.78 -8.78
CA SER A 78 6.83 28.52 -7.51
C SER A 78 7.39 27.08 -7.37
N TRP A 79 6.69 26.10 -7.94
CA TRP A 79 7.13 24.71 -7.95
C TRP A 79 8.46 24.53 -8.71
N PHE A 80 8.62 25.23 -9.83
CA PHE A 80 9.85 25.18 -10.64
C PHE A 80 11.00 25.93 -9.94
N VAL A 81 10.72 27.15 -9.41
CA VAL A 81 11.70 27.92 -8.63
C VAL A 81 12.23 27.11 -7.46
N ARG A 82 11.36 26.36 -6.78
CA ARG A 82 11.78 25.45 -5.71
C ARG A 82 12.72 24.38 -6.23
N ALA A 83 12.37 23.72 -7.35
CA ALA A 83 13.19 22.66 -7.97
C ALA A 83 14.55 23.18 -8.51
N CYS A 84 14.69 24.48 -8.74
CA CYS A 84 15.96 25.12 -9.07
C CYS A 84 16.84 25.38 -7.85
N ARG A 85 16.24 25.67 -6.69
CA ARG A 85 16.97 26.08 -5.47
C ARG A 85 17.43 24.91 -4.62
N GLU A 86 16.67 23.84 -4.59
CA GLU A 86 16.96 22.65 -3.79
C GLU A 86 16.69 21.36 -4.59
N PRO A 87 17.36 20.26 -4.25
CA PRO A 87 17.08 18.98 -4.90
C PRO A 87 15.70 18.48 -4.50
N VAL A 88 14.89 18.10 -5.47
CA VAL A 88 13.54 17.56 -5.26
C VAL A 88 13.31 16.34 -6.15
N VAL A 89 12.30 15.54 -5.83
CA VAL A 89 11.67 14.65 -6.80
C VAL A 89 10.49 15.39 -7.41
N LEU A 90 10.63 15.77 -8.67
CA LEU A 90 9.62 16.49 -9.46
C LEU A 90 8.80 15.47 -10.24
N MET A 91 7.54 15.30 -9.85
CA MET A 91 6.57 14.46 -10.52
C MET A 91 5.80 15.28 -11.55
N LEU A 92 5.87 14.88 -12.84
CA LEU A 92 5.08 15.44 -13.94
C LEU A 92 3.98 14.44 -14.29
N ASP A 93 2.81 14.58 -13.63
CA ASP A 93 1.71 13.63 -13.76
C ASP A 93 0.79 13.95 -14.96
N GLU A 94 0.20 12.92 -15.53
CA GLU A 94 -0.75 12.98 -16.65
C GLU A 94 -0.21 13.73 -17.88
N MET A 95 1.08 13.58 -18.18
CA MET A 95 1.76 14.35 -19.22
C MET A 95 1.13 14.17 -20.60
N ASN A 96 0.65 12.98 -20.95
CA ASN A 96 0.01 12.71 -22.23
C ASN A 96 -1.43 13.24 -22.35
N ARG A 97 -2.01 13.76 -21.26
CA ARG A 97 -3.33 14.43 -21.24
C ARG A 97 -3.24 15.95 -21.24
N ALA A 98 -2.03 16.48 -21.14
CA ALA A 98 -1.79 17.91 -21.15
C ALA A 98 -2.00 18.52 -22.56
N LEU A 99 -2.32 19.80 -22.59
CA LEU A 99 -2.40 20.54 -23.85
C LEU A 99 -1.04 20.55 -24.58
N PRO A 100 -1.00 20.59 -25.91
CA PRO A 100 0.25 20.52 -26.68
C PRO A 100 1.31 21.54 -26.26
N GLY A 101 0.93 22.78 -25.97
CA GLY A 101 1.87 23.83 -25.53
C GLY A 101 2.43 23.56 -24.13
N VAL A 102 1.63 22.99 -23.23
CA VAL A 102 2.08 22.51 -21.91
C VAL A 102 3.06 21.37 -22.06
N GLN A 103 2.78 20.41 -22.96
CA GLN A 103 3.70 19.31 -23.25
C GLN A 103 5.04 19.82 -23.78
N GLN A 104 5.04 20.80 -24.71
CA GLN A 104 6.27 21.38 -25.25
C GLN A 104 7.14 22.05 -24.17
N SER A 105 6.52 22.79 -23.25
CA SER A 105 7.25 23.39 -22.12
C SER A 105 7.83 22.31 -21.19
N ALA A 106 7.04 21.26 -20.91
CA ALA A 106 7.53 20.11 -20.13
C ALA A 106 8.67 19.36 -20.84
N PHE A 107 8.63 19.29 -22.18
CA PHE A 107 9.71 18.67 -22.97
C PHE A 107 11.01 19.44 -22.84
N GLN A 108 10.99 20.78 -22.94
CA GLN A 108 12.18 21.58 -22.70
C GLN A 108 12.76 21.33 -21.31
N LEU A 109 11.90 21.29 -20.28
CA LEU A 109 12.32 21.01 -18.92
C LEU A 109 13.00 19.63 -18.78
N ILE A 110 12.46 18.62 -19.45
CA ILE A 110 13.00 17.24 -19.39
C ILE A 110 14.32 17.14 -20.18
N LEU A 111 14.40 17.81 -21.33
CA LEU A 111 15.56 17.76 -22.23
C LEU A 111 16.74 18.57 -21.68
N ASP A 112 16.48 19.83 -21.37
CA ASP A 112 17.50 20.82 -21.10
C ASP A 112 17.67 21.09 -19.60
N ARG A 113 16.72 20.63 -18.78
CA ARG A 113 16.64 20.86 -17.34
C ARG A 113 16.56 22.37 -16.99
N GLU A 114 16.01 23.15 -17.91
CA GLU A 114 15.89 24.61 -17.77
C GLU A 114 14.61 25.11 -18.43
N LEU A 115 14.10 26.24 -17.93
CA LEU A 115 12.94 26.95 -18.48
C LEU A 115 13.13 28.45 -18.29
N GLY A 116 12.61 29.23 -19.23
CA GLY A 116 12.59 30.69 -19.16
C GLY A 116 13.97 31.31 -18.93
N ASN A 117 14.01 32.63 -18.77
CA ASN A 117 15.23 33.37 -18.51
C ASN A 117 15.02 34.37 -17.36
N ASP A 118 16.08 34.60 -16.59
CA ASP A 118 16.13 35.66 -15.61
C ASP A 118 16.33 37.04 -16.28
N LYS A 119 16.40 38.09 -15.47
CA LYS A 119 16.61 39.46 -15.96
C LYS A 119 17.95 39.70 -16.68
N ASP A 120 18.92 38.81 -16.50
CA ASP A 120 20.25 38.89 -17.09
C ASP A 120 20.36 37.97 -18.34
N GLY A 121 19.24 37.32 -18.73
CA GLY A 121 19.14 36.44 -19.90
C GLY A 121 19.63 35.00 -19.64
N ASN A 122 19.95 34.64 -18.39
CA ASN A 122 20.37 33.29 -18.07
C ASN A 122 19.14 32.39 -17.85
N PRO A 123 19.14 31.15 -18.38
CA PRO A 123 18.04 30.24 -18.14
C PRO A 123 17.99 29.81 -16.66
N TYR A 124 16.77 29.69 -16.15
CA TYR A 124 16.54 29.06 -14.86
C TYR A 124 16.79 27.55 -14.99
N ARG A 125 17.73 27.00 -14.22
CA ARG A 125 18.14 25.61 -14.25
C ARG A 125 17.71 24.83 -13.03
N LEU A 126 17.24 23.61 -13.23
CA LEU A 126 16.98 22.67 -12.14
C LEU A 126 18.26 22.42 -11.34
N HIS A 127 18.08 22.30 -10.02
CA HIS A 127 19.18 21.84 -9.15
C HIS A 127 19.76 20.50 -9.67
N PRO A 128 21.08 20.30 -9.70
CA PRO A 128 21.68 19.06 -10.23
C PRO A 128 21.16 17.79 -9.56
N GLY A 129 20.80 17.84 -8.29
CA GLY A 129 20.21 16.71 -7.55
C GLY A 129 18.72 16.50 -7.77
N THR A 130 18.01 17.39 -8.50
CA THR A 130 16.58 17.24 -8.80
C THR A 130 16.36 16.06 -9.75
N ARG A 131 15.41 15.19 -9.43
CA ARG A 131 15.00 14.03 -10.22
C ARG A 131 13.65 14.30 -10.88
N ILE A 132 13.54 14.07 -12.16
CA ILE A 132 12.26 14.17 -12.90
C ILE A 132 11.67 12.77 -13.05
N ILE A 133 10.42 12.63 -12.63
CA ILE A 133 9.59 11.45 -12.84
C ILE A 133 8.34 11.90 -13.58
N ALA A 134 8.14 11.46 -14.80
CA ALA A 134 6.91 11.68 -15.55
C ALA A 134 6.01 10.45 -15.46
N ALA A 135 4.69 10.66 -15.45
CA ALA A 135 3.73 9.57 -15.54
C ALA A 135 2.73 9.81 -16.66
N VAL A 136 2.41 8.72 -17.35
CA VAL A 136 1.38 8.69 -18.38
C VAL A 136 0.42 7.54 -18.12
N ASN A 137 -0.85 7.78 -18.40
CA ASN A 137 -1.85 6.73 -18.41
C ASN A 137 -1.80 6.03 -19.76
N TRP A 138 -1.79 4.72 -19.73
CA TRP A 138 -1.72 3.86 -20.90
C TRP A 138 -2.90 2.90 -20.86
N GLY A 139 -3.57 2.77 -22.02
CA GLY A 139 -4.71 1.90 -22.21
C GLY A 139 -5.60 2.43 -23.31
N ALA A 140 -6.34 1.56 -23.99
CA ALA A 140 -7.21 1.93 -25.09
C ALA A 140 -8.42 2.79 -24.63
N GLU A 141 -8.68 2.84 -23.33
CA GLU A 141 -9.72 3.64 -22.69
C GLU A 141 -9.39 5.12 -22.54
N TYR A 142 -8.15 5.52 -22.85
CA TYR A 142 -7.72 6.91 -22.72
C TYR A 142 -7.60 7.58 -24.07
N ASP A 143 -8.27 8.71 -24.23
CA ASP A 143 -8.00 9.65 -25.33
C ASP A 143 -6.69 10.38 -24.98
N VAL A 144 -5.58 9.84 -25.47
CA VAL A 144 -4.23 10.32 -25.16
C VAL A 144 -3.48 10.63 -26.43
N ASN A 145 -2.72 11.72 -26.40
CA ASN A 145 -1.81 12.06 -27.49
C ASN A 145 -0.62 11.10 -27.50
N ASP A 146 -0.23 10.63 -28.68
CA ASP A 146 1.01 9.90 -28.85
C ASP A 146 2.19 10.80 -28.45
N MET A 147 3.11 10.22 -27.67
CA MET A 147 4.31 10.95 -27.27
C MET A 147 5.33 10.97 -28.40
N ASP A 148 5.96 12.13 -28.60
CA ASP A 148 7.04 12.29 -29.57
C ASP A 148 8.15 11.24 -29.32
N PRO A 149 8.52 10.44 -30.34
CA PRO A 149 9.62 9.49 -30.24
C PRO A 149 10.96 10.09 -29.81
N ALA A 150 11.22 11.36 -30.16
CA ALA A 150 12.43 12.05 -29.72
C ALA A 150 12.45 12.29 -28.21
N LEU A 151 11.27 12.59 -27.63
CA LEU A 151 11.12 12.73 -26.19
C LEU A 151 11.30 11.38 -25.48
N LEU A 152 10.70 10.30 -26.00
CA LEU A 152 10.83 8.97 -25.40
C LEU A 152 12.29 8.52 -25.24
N ARG A 153 13.16 8.92 -26.15
CA ARG A 153 14.61 8.60 -26.10
C ARG A 153 15.35 9.31 -24.96
N ARG A 154 14.72 10.27 -24.30
CA ARG A 154 15.30 11.04 -23.17
C ARG A 154 14.94 10.49 -21.82
N PHE A 155 14.04 9.51 -21.79
CA PHE A 155 13.62 8.84 -20.58
C PHE A 155 14.22 7.44 -20.45
N TRP A 156 14.42 7.04 -19.22
CA TRP A 156 14.29 5.63 -18.88
C TRP A 156 12.79 5.31 -18.79
N VAL A 157 12.29 4.54 -19.73
CA VAL A 157 10.86 4.22 -19.85
C VAL A 157 10.56 2.93 -19.11
N CYS A 158 9.54 2.96 -18.27
CA CYS A 158 9.10 1.82 -17.48
C CYS A 158 7.60 1.57 -17.68
N ASP A 159 7.26 0.40 -18.22
CA ASP A 159 5.90 -0.11 -18.22
C ASP A 159 5.62 -0.81 -16.89
N LEU A 160 4.80 -0.18 -16.04
CA LEU A 160 4.46 -0.70 -14.73
C LEU A 160 3.29 -1.68 -14.83
N GLU A 161 3.53 -2.87 -14.34
CA GLU A 161 2.57 -3.96 -14.23
C GLU A 161 2.66 -4.56 -12.82
N PRO A 162 2.12 -3.86 -11.80
CA PRO A 162 2.11 -4.38 -10.44
C PRO A 162 1.35 -5.69 -10.36
N THR A 163 1.91 -6.63 -9.62
CA THR A 163 1.26 -7.90 -9.30
C THR A 163 0.31 -7.76 -8.11
N SER A 164 -0.55 -8.76 -7.91
CA SER A 164 -1.35 -8.84 -6.68
C SER A 164 -0.47 -8.93 -5.43
N ASP A 165 0.67 -9.64 -5.50
CA ASP A 165 1.61 -9.77 -4.38
C ASP A 165 2.28 -8.43 -4.02
N ASP A 166 2.57 -7.57 -5.00
CA ASP A 166 3.05 -6.21 -4.75
C ASP A 166 2.04 -5.41 -3.93
N TRP A 167 0.74 -5.50 -4.31
CA TRP A 167 -0.32 -4.81 -3.59
C TRP A 167 -0.54 -5.40 -2.20
N LEU A 168 -0.54 -6.72 -2.05
CA LEU A 168 -0.71 -7.40 -0.75
C LEU A 168 0.41 -7.01 0.22
N THR A 169 1.66 -6.95 -0.25
CA THR A 169 2.80 -6.50 0.56
C THR A 169 2.59 -5.05 1.00
N TRP A 170 2.28 -4.18 0.06
CA TRP A 170 2.00 -2.77 0.35
C TRP A 170 0.82 -2.59 1.31
N ALA A 171 -0.25 -3.35 1.14
CA ALA A 171 -1.46 -3.25 1.95
C ALA A 171 -1.21 -3.58 3.42
N VAL A 172 -0.38 -4.59 3.69
CA VAL A 172 0.04 -4.94 5.06
C VAL A 172 0.89 -3.82 5.68
N ASP A 173 1.84 -3.26 4.93
CA ASP A 173 2.72 -2.17 5.40
C ASP A 173 1.96 -0.85 5.62
N ASN A 174 0.78 -0.70 5.02
CA ASN A 174 -0.06 0.51 5.13
C ASN A 174 -1.36 0.27 5.91
N ASP A 175 -1.38 -0.72 6.81
CA ASP A 175 -2.49 -0.99 7.73
C ASP A 175 -3.85 -1.20 7.06
N VAL A 176 -3.91 -1.70 5.83
CA VAL A 176 -5.20 -2.10 5.21
C VAL A 176 -5.83 -3.21 6.04
N ASP A 177 -7.15 -3.15 6.21
CA ASP A 177 -7.90 -4.13 7.00
C ASP A 177 -7.54 -5.57 6.61
N PRO A 178 -7.16 -6.43 7.56
CA PRO A 178 -6.70 -7.78 7.28
C PRO A 178 -7.72 -8.65 6.53
N VAL A 179 -9.01 -8.39 6.71
CA VAL A 179 -10.07 -9.10 5.98
C VAL A 179 -10.11 -8.70 4.51
N VAL A 180 -9.84 -7.41 4.20
CA VAL A 180 -9.69 -6.94 2.81
C VAL A 180 -8.45 -7.55 2.17
N VAL A 181 -7.34 -7.61 2.91
CA VAL A 181 -6.09 -8.25 2.45
C VAL A 181 -6.32 -9.72 2.15
N ASP A 182 -7.00 -10.45 3.04
CA ASP A 182 -7.32 -11.87 2.86
C ASP A 182 -8.30 -12.10 1.72
N PHE A 183 -9.28 -11.20 1.54
CA PHE A 183 -10.20 -11.25 0.40
C PHE A 183 -9.43 -11.18 -0.93
N ILE A 184 -8.57 -10.18 -1.10
CA ILE A 184 -7.79 -10.02 -2.34
C ILE A 184 -6.79 -11.17 -2.53
N ARG A 185 -6.20 -11.70 -1.45
CA ARG A 185 -5.31 -12.87 -1.53
C ARG A 185 -6.02 -14.09 -2.07
N GLN A 186 -7.28 -14.31 -1.68
CA GLN A 186 -8.08 -15.45 -2.13
C GLN A 186 -8.76 -15.21 -3.47
N ASN A 187 -9.00 -13.95 -3.84
CA ASN A 187 -9.73 -13.55 -5.05
C ASN A 187 -8.95 -12.43 -5.80
N PRO A 188 -7.73 -12.73 -6.30
CA PRO A 188 -6.85 -11.72 -6.90
C PRO A 188 -7.44 -11.06 -8.16
N GLU A 189 -8.40 -11.68 -8.82
CA GLU A 189 -9.14 -11.15 -9.96
C GLU A 189 -9.97 -9.91 -9.61
N HIS A 190 -10.38 -9.77 -8.35
CA HIS A 190 -11.10 -8.60 -7.86
C HIS A 190 -10.19 -7.42 -7.49
N LEU A 191 -8.86 -7.59 -7.48
CA LEU A 191 -7.97 -6.47 -7.22
C LEU A 191 -8.08 -5.40 -8.32
N ARG A 192 -8.18 -5.85 -9.58
CA ARG A 192 -8.26 -4.97 -10.73
C ARG A 192 -9.03 -5.62 -11.88
N VAL A 193 -9.96 -4.85 -12.43
CA VAL A 193 -10.68 -5.19 -13.67
C VAL A 193 -10.30 -4.17 -14.75
N ASP A 194 -10.08 -4.65 -15.95
CA ASP A 194 -9.81 -3.78 -17.11
C ASP A 194 -11.10 -3.05 -17.52
N PRO A 195 -11.14 -1.72 -17.50
CA PRO A 195 -12.34 -0.96 -17.88
C PRO A 195 -12.80 -1.21 -19.33
N THR A 196 -11.90 -1.66 -20.22
CA THR A 196 -12.24 -1.98 -21.61
C THR A 196 -12.98 -3.30 -21.76
N ALA A 197 -12.93 -4.16 -20.76
CA ALA A 197 -13.60 -5.46 -20.72
C ALA A 197 -15.06 -5.38 -20.24
N VAL A 198 -15.52 -4.19 -19.83
CA VAL A 198 -16.89 -3.96 -19.28
C VAL A 198 -17.58 -2.80 -20.00
N GLU A 199 -18.87 -2.63 -19.72
CA GLU A 199 -19.65 -1.52 -20.30
C GLU A 199 -19.09 -0.15 -19.87
N PRO A 200 -19.06 0.85 -20.78
CA PRO A 200 -18.59 2.19 -20.46
C PRO A 200 -19.35 2.79 -19.27
N GLY A 201 -18.61 3.38 -18.33
CA GLY A 201 -19.18 3.97 -17.11
C GLY A 201 -19.36 2.99 -15.95
N THR A 202 -19.03 1.71 -16.11
CA THR A 202 -19.03 0.73 -15.01
C THR A 202 -17.90 1.05 -14.03
N VAL A 203 -18.22 1.03 -12.74
CA VAL A 203 -17.20 1.16 -11.67
C VAL A 203 -16.38 -0.13 -11.62
N CYS A 204 -15.08 0.00 -11.87
CA CYS A 204 -14.14 -1.11 -11.85
C CYS A 204 -13.19 -1.01 -10.65
N PRO A 205 -12.90 -2.14 -9.97
CA PRO A 205 -11.92 -2.16 -8.91
C PRO A 205 -10.52 -1.91 -9.45
N ASN A 206 -9.70 -1.25 -8.65
CA ASN A 206 -8.27 -1.07 -8.85
C ASN A 206 -7.56 -0.89 -7.50
N PRO A 207 -6.22 -1.02 -7.41
CA PRO A 207 -5.47 -0.87 -6.17
C PRO A 207 -5.81 0.38 -5.35
N ALA A 208 -5.98 1.53 -6.01
CA ALA A 208 -6.31 2.78 -5.33
C ALA A 208 -7.75 2.83 -4.83
N SER A 209 -8.71 2.19 -5.53
CA SER A 209 -10.10 2.14 -5.09
C SER A 209 -10.26 1.24 -3.86
N TRP A 210 -9.53 0.15 -3.76
CA TRP A 210 -9.48 -0.70 -2.57
C TRP A 210 -8.93 0.04 -1.35
N HIS A 211 -7.87 0.81 -1.50
CA HIS A 211 -7.35 1.64 -0.40
C HIS A 211 -8.35 2.72 0.04
N ARG A 212 -9.02 3.38 -0.92
CA ARG A 212 -10.05 4.37 -0.60
C ARG A 212 -11.25 3.75 0.10
N LEU A 213 -11.66 2.55 -0.31
CA LEU A 213 -12.72 1.80 0.35
C LEU A 213 -12.34 1.46 1.80
N ASP A 214 -11.14 0.92 2.03
CA ASP A 214 -10.63 0.61 3.36
C ASP A 214 -10.61 1.85 4.28
N THR A 215 -10.06 2.95 3.79
CA THR A 215 -10.07 4.24 4.51
C THR A 215 -11.48 4.70 4.86
N SER A 216 -12.42 4.54 3.93
CA SER A 216 -13.82 4.92 4.12
C SER A 216 -14.52 4.01 5.14
N PHE A 217 -14.28 2.71 5.10
CA PHE A 217 -14.79 1.77 6.09
C PHE A 217 -14.27 2.08 7.50
N LYS A 218 -12.99 2.36 7.64
CA LYS A 218 -12.38 2.77 8.93
C LYS A 218 -13.00 4.05 9.46
N HIS A 219 -13.16 5.06 8.61
CA HIS A 219 -13.78 6.33 8.98
C HIS A 219 -15.25 6.17 9.43
N ALA A 220 -15.99 5.28 8.76
CA ALA A 220 -17.39 4.99 9.07
C ALA A 220 -17.60 4.01 10.23
N ASN A 221 -16.53 3.50 10.87
CA ASN A 221 -16.55 2.42 11.86
C ASN A 221 -17.20 1.13 11.31
N MET A 222 -16.95 0.85 10.03
CA MET A 222 -17.43 -0.33 9.29
C MET A 222 -16.27 -1.22 8.83
N ALA A 223 -15.09 -1.14 9.47
CA ALA A 223 -13.93 -1.94 9.08
C ALA A 223 -14.30 -3.43 9.06
N PRO A 224 -14.03 -4.16 7.97
CA PRO A 224 -14.42 -5.56 7.80
C PRO A 224 -14.04 -6.46 8.97
N ALA A 225 -12.86 -6.29 9.55
CA ALA A 225 -12.41 -7.05 10.71
C ALA A 225 -13.28 -6.83 11.97
N THR A 226 -14.02 -5.73 12.06
CA THR A 226 -14.89 -5.41 13.21
C THR A 226 -16.36 -5.77 12.97
N VAL A 227 -16.77 -5.93 11.71
CA VAL A 227 -18.16 -6.18 11.31
C VAL A 227 -18.36 -7.51 10.59
N CYS A 228 -17.35 -8.39 10.59
CA CYS A 228 -17.47 -9.72 10.01
C CYS A 228 -18.61 -10.53 10.67
N GLY A 229 -19.23 -11.40 9.87
CA GLY A 229 -20.41 -12.17 10.27
C GLY A 229 -21.74 -11.54 9.83
N LYS A 230 -22.85 -12.02 10.42
CA LYS A 230 -24.20 -11.73 9.91
C LYS A 230 -24.75 -10.33 10.20
N ASN A 231 -24.14 -9.56 11.10
CA ASN A 231 -24.65 -8.25 11.54
C ASN A 231 -23.86 -7.10 10.89
N ARG A 232 -23.83 -7.04 9.58
CA ARG A 232 -23.19 -5.94 8.86
C ARG A 232 -24.01 -4.65 8.96
N PRO A 233 -23.36 -3.49 9.13
CA PRO A 233 -24.04 -2.22 9.15
C PRO A 233 -24.79 -1.94 7.84
N ALA A 234 -25.93 -1.26 7.94
CA ALA A 234 -26.61 -0.73 6.77
C ALA A 234 -25.67 0.18 5.97
N GLY A 235 -25.61 -0.01 4.66
CA GLY A 235 -24.72 0.77 3.78
C GLY A 235 -23.35 0.15 3.49
N PHE A 236 -22.94 -0.93 4.18
CA PHE A 236 -21.66 -1.61 3.91
C PHE A 236 -21.51 -1.99 2.43
N TYR A 237 -22.49 -2.71 1.89
CA TYR A 237 -22.53 -3.11 0.47
C TYR A 237 -22.54 -1.88 -0.46
N ALA A 238 -23.38 -0.88 -0.17
CA ALA A 238 -23.47 0.31 -1.00
C ALA A 238 -22.13 1.08 -1.05
N MET A 239 -21.40 1.13 0.07
CA MET A 239 -20.07 1.73 0.11
C MET A 239 -19.07 0.91 -0.71
N ALA A 240 -19.06 -0.41 -0.56
CA ALA A 240 -18.19 -1.29 -1.36
C ALA A 240 -18.49 -1.14 -2.86
N MET A 241 -19.74 -1.24 -3.27
CA MET A 241 -20.17 -1.11 -4.66
C MET A 241 -19.74 0.22 -5.28
N GLY A 242 -19.81 1.32 -4.53
CA GLY A 242 -19.44 2.66 -5.02
C GLY A 242 -17.96 2.81 -5.31
N PHE A 243 -17.07 2.05 -4.66
CA PHE A 243 -15.62 2.12 -4.86
C PHE A 243 -15.08 1.02 -5.79
N VAL A 244 -15.60 -0.20 -5.68
CA VAL A 244 -15.02 -1.37 -6.37
C VAL A 244 -15.99 -2.03 -7.37
N GLY A 245 -17.15 -1.44 -7.56
CA GLY A 245 -18.17 -1.95 -8.48
C GLY A 245 -19.05 -3.05 -7.89
N THR A 246 -20.08 -3.43 -8.64
CA THR A 246 -21.12 -4.33 -8.13
C THR A 246 -20.60 -5.73 -7.86
N GLU A 247 -19.84 -6.31 -8.78
CA GLU A 247 -19.34 -7.68 -8.67
C GLU A 247 -18.38 -7.84 -7.49
N ALA A 248 -17.32 -7.01 -7.43
CA ALA A 248 -16.37 -7.04 -6.33
C ALA A 248 -17.02 -6.64 -4.99
N GLY A 249 -18.00 -5.73 -5.01
CA GLY A 249 -18.78 -5.33 -3.84
C GLY A 249 -19.64 -6.47 -3.27
N ILE A 250 -20.30 -7.26 -4.10
CA ILE A 250 -21.04 -8.47 -3.70
C ILE A 250 -20.06 -9.49 -3.12
N ALA A 251 -19.01 -9.81 -3.88
CA ALA A 251 -18.03 -10.82 -3.48
C ALA A 251 -17.38 -10.48 -2.13
N LEU A 252 -16.95 -9.21 -1.91
CA LEU A 252 -16.44 -8.77 -0.62
C LEU A 252 -17.50 -8.88 0.48
N THR A 253 -18.74 -8.52 0.19
CA THR A 253 -19.82 -8.53 1.17
C THR A 253 -20.12 -9.95 1.64
N ASP A 254 -20.19 -10.90 0.73
CA ASP A 254 -20.38 -12.33 1.03
C ASP A 254 -19.17 -12.93 1.75
N PHE A 255 -17.97 -12.52 1.33
CA PHE A 255 -16.74 -12.92 2.01
C PHE A 255 -16.73 -12.48 3.48
N VAL A 256 -17.02 -11.20 3.76
CA VAL A 256 -17.08 -10.66 5.11
C VAL A 256 -18.18 -11.30 5.96
N GLU A 257 -19.32 -11.66 5.36
CA GLU A 257 -20.40 -12.37 6.06
C GLU A 257 -19.98 -13.75 6.56
N ASN A 258 -19.23 -14.46 5.72
CA ASN A 258 -18.80 -15.83 5.98
C ASN A 258 -17.35 -15.90 6.52
N TYR A 259 -16.72 -14.75 6.78
CA TYR A 259 -15.34 -14.70 7.22
C TYR A 259 -15.20 -15.22 8.65
N GLU A 260 -14.59 -16.37 8.78
CA GLU A 260 -14.14 -16.89 10.05
C GLU A 260 -12.74 -16.31 10.32
N MET A 261 -12.67 -15.36 11.25
CA MET A 261 -11.39 -14.78 11.65
C MET A 261 -10.52 -15.87 12.26
N VAL A 262 -9.56 -16.33 11.48
CA VAL A 262 -8.54 -17.27 11.98
C VAL A 262 -7.67 -16.55 13.01
N VAL A 263 -7.70 -17.02 14.24
CA VAL A 263 -6.80 -16.53 15.29
C VAL A 263 -5.38 -16.99 14.98
N SER A 264 -4.43 -16.05 14.96
CA SER A 264 -3.02 -16.36 14.73
C SER A 264 -2.31 -16.74 16.04
N ALA A 265 -1.11 -17.29 15.94
CA ALA A 265 -0.28 -17.55 17.13
C ALA A 265 0.11 -16.24 17.81
N GLU A 266 0.38 -15.18 17.04
CA GLU A 266 0.73 -13.84 17.51
C GLU A 266 -0.42 -13.18 18.26
N ASP A 267 -1.68 -13.37 17.82
CA ASP A 267 -2.88 -12.90 18.54
C ASP A 267 -2.94 -13.45 19.97
N VAL A 268 -2.45 -14.68 20.17
CA VAL A 268 -2.35 -15.29 21.50
C VAL A 268 -1.11 -14.81 22.24
N ILE A 269 0.05 -14.88 21.58
CA ILE A 269 1.34 -14.66 22.24
C ILE A 269 1.54 -13.20 22.62
N ASP A 270 1.19 -12.27 21.75
CA ASP A 270 1.41 -10.84 21.96
C ASP A 270 0.17 -10.11 22.49
N GLY A 271 -1.04 -10.55 22.15
CA GLY A 271 -2.30 -9.85 22.36
C GLY A 271 -3.45 -10.68 22.93
N TYR A 272 -3.21 -11.70 23.78
CA TYR A 272 -4.28 -12.57 24.31
C TYR A 272 -5.44 -11.82 24.96
N LYS A 273 -5.16 -10.76 25.71
CA LYS A 273 -6.20 -10.02 26.44
C LYS A 273 -7.18 -9.33 25.48
N GLU A 274 -6.64 -8.73 24.45
CA GLU A 274 -7.36 -8.03 23.40
C GLU A 274 -8.16 -8.99 22.50
N ASN A 275 -7.63 -10.19 22.27
CA ASN A 275 -8.21 -11.20 21.37
C ASN A 275 -9.00 -12.29 22.10
N LYS A 276 -9.18 -12.20 23.43
CA LYS A 276 -9.81 -13.25 24.26
C LYS A 276 -11.21 -13.63 23.79
N ALA A 277 -12.03 -12.67 23.40
CA ALA A 277 -13.39 -12.93 22.90
C ALA A 277 -13.37 -13.76 21.61
N ARG A 278 -12.54 -13.36 20.64
CA ARG A 278 -12.34 -14.07 19.36
C ARG A 278 -11.82 -15.49 19.54
N ILE A 279 -10.89 -15.68 20.50
CA ILE A 279 -10.32 -16.98 20.82
C ILE A 279 -11.39 -17.91 21.42
N ALA A 280 -12.29 -17.37 22.26
CA ALA A 280 -13.36 -18.12 22.89
C ALA A 280 -14.44 -18.61 21.90
N GLU A 281 -14.58 -17.98 20.74
CA GLU A 281 -15.51 -18.35 19.67
C GLU A 281 -14.96 -19.45 18.75
N GLN A 282 -13.66 -19.80 18.87
CA GLN A 282 -13.04 -20.81 18.01
C GLN A 282 -13.50 -22.22 18.34
N SER A 283 -13.71 -23.04 17.32
CA SER A 283 -14.01 -24.47 17.48
C SER A 283 -12.80 -25.23 18.05
N ASN A 284 -13.03 -26.40 18.64
CA ASN A 284 -11.95 -27.26 19.13
C ASN A 284 -10.91 -27.60 18.05
N SER A 285 -11.33 -27.77 16.80
CA SER A 285 -10.42 -28.03 15.67
C SER A 285 -9.53 -26.83 15.37
N GLN A 286 -10.09 -25.61 15.38
CA GLN A 286 -9.35 -24.37 15.18
C GLN A 286 -8.37 -24.11 16.34
N LEU A 287 -8.80 -24.35 17.57
CA LEU A 287 -7.93 -24.27 18.77
C LEU A 287 -6.79 -25.29 18.72
N ALA A 288 -7.04 -26.50 18.23
CA ALA A 288 -5.97 -27.49 18.02
C ALA A 288 -4.95 -27.00 16.96
N GLY A 289 -5.40 -26.50 15.82
CA GLY A 289 -4.52 -25.91 14.81
C GLY A 289 -3.73 -24.71 15.33
N LEU A 290 -4.31 -23.92 16.25
CA LEU A 290 -3.64 -22.79 16.88
C LEU A 290 -2.51 -23.28 17.83
N THR A 291 -2.68 -24.40 18.52
CA THR A 291 -1.59 -25.00 19.35
C THR A 291 -0.37 -25.38 18.51
N ASP A 292 -0.58 -25.88 17.28
CA ASP A 292 0.53 -26.21 16.35
C ASP A 292 1.26 -24.96 15.87
N LYS A 293 0.54 -23.89 15.57
CA LYS A 293 1.14 -22.59 15.20
C LYS A 293 1.96 -22.00 16.34
N ILE A 294 1.45 -22.05 17.59
CA ILE A 294 2.19 -21.60 18.79
C ILE A 294 3.45 -22.44 19.00
N LYS A 295 3.42 -23.75 18.70
CA LYS A 295 4.61 -24.62 18.71
C LYS A 295 5.67 -24.14 17.73
N VAL A 296 5.28 -23.84 16.48
CA VAL A 296 6.21 -23.32 15.45
C VAL A 296 6.85 -22.02 15.91
N HIS A 297 6.05 -21.07 16.38
CA HIS A 297 6.58 -19.82 16.92
C HIS A 297 7.52 -20.05 18.12
N CYS A 298 7.24 -21.05 18.99
CA CYS A 298 8.09 -21.40 20.12
C CYS A 298 9.46 -21.92 19.70
N LEU A 299 9.56 -22.66 18.56
CA LEU A 299 10.81 -23.15 18.03
C LEU A 299 11.73 -22.00 17.57
N GLU A 300 11.16 -20.97 17.01
CA GLU A 300 11.88 -19.88 16.37
C GLU A 300 12.20 -18.75 17.38
N ASN A 301 11.43 -18.61 18.46
CA ASN A 301 11.47 -17.44 19.33
C ASN A 301 11.54 -17.80 20.83
N LYS A 302 12.38 -17.07 21.57
CA LYS A 302 12.36 -17.09 23.04
C LYS A 302 11.33 -16.08 23.54
N TRP A 303 10.31 -16.55 24.25
CA TRP A 303 9.25 -15.68 24.77
C TRP A 303 9.74 -14.75 25.86
N SER A 304 9.25 -13.53 25.87
CA SER A 304 9.32 -12.62 27.02
C SER A 304 8.45 -13.16 28.18
N VAL A 305 8.51 -12.52 29.35
CA VAL A 305 7.64 -12.87 30.48
C VAL A 305 6.17 -12.60 30.15
N LYS A 306 5.87 -11.49 29.44
CA LYS A 306 4.52 -11.11 29.01
C LYS A 306 3.95 -12.12 28.02
N GLN A 307 4.73 -12.54 27.05
CA GLN A 307 4.34 -13.52 26.04
C GLN A 307 4.04 -14.89 26.68
N ALA A 308 4.90 -15.35 27.58
CA ALA A 308 4.66 -16.59 28.32
C ALA A 308 3.38 -16.52 29.20
N ASP A 309 3.11 -15.37 29.82
CA ASP A 309 1.88 -15.15 30.61
C ASP A 309 0.63 -15.19 29.72
N ASN A 310 0.66 -14.60 28.53
CA ASN A 310 -0.40 -14.67 27.54
C ASN A 310 -0.69 -16.12 27.11
N VAL A 311 0.35 -16.87 26.73
CA VAL A 311 0.22 -18.31 26.39
C VAL A 311 -0.29 -19.11 27.59
N GLY A 312 0.14 -18.80 28.81
CA GLY A 312 -0.37 -19.43 30.03
C GLY A 312 -1.86 -19.16 30.30
N LYS A 313 -2.32 -17.93 30.04
CA LYS A 313 -3.74 -17.55 30.12
C LYS A 313 -4.56 -18.25 29.04
N PHE A 314 -4.05 -18.33 27.83
CA PHE A 314 -4.67 -19.09 26.74
C PHE A 314 -4.79 -20.57 27.11
N ALA A 315 -3.72 -21.20 27.57
CA ALA A 315 -3.72 -22.60 28.01
C ALA A 315 -4.81 -22.89 29.05
N LYS A 316 -4.99 -21.99 30.04
CA LYS A 316 -6.03 -22.11 31.07
C LYS A 316 -7.46 -21.93 30.53
N SER A 317 -7.63 -21.32 29.38
CA SER A 317 -8.95 -21.17 28.74
C SER A 317 -9.30 -22.37 27.84
N LEU A 318 -8.37 -23.26 27.57
CA LEU A 318 -8.58 -24.43 26.73
C LEU A 318 -9.30 -25.57 27.50
N PRO A 319 -10.07 -26.41 26.79
CA PRO A 319 -10.46 -27.73 27.29
C PRO A 319 -9.26 -28.55 27.75
N GLY A 320 -9.40 -29.36 28.79
CA GLY A 320 -8.29 -30.10 29.41
C GLY A 320 -7.45 -30.91 28.43
N GLU A 321 -8.09 -31.57 27.46
CA GLU A 321 -7.39 -32.33 26.41
C GLU A 321 -6.51 -31.43 25.52
N LEU A 322 -7.01 -30.27 25.10
CA LEU A 322 -6.26 -29.33 24.28
C LEU A 322 -5.15 -28.63 25.05
N MET A 323 -5.36 -28.38 26.36
CA MET A 323 -4.29 -27.86 27.24
C MET A 323 -3.12 -28.86 27.35
N VAL A 324 -3.41 -30.15 27.49
CA VAL A 324 -2.38 -31.21 27.51
C VAL A 324 -1.70 -31.30 26.14
N THR A 325 -2.45 -31.19 25.04
CA THR A 325 -1.91 -31.15 23.68
C THR A 325 -0.95 -29.98 23.49
N LEU A 326 -1.34 -28.77 23.89
CA LEU A 326 -0.48 -27.57 23.85
C LEU A 326 0.79 -27.78 24.68
N TRP A 327 0.67 -28.30 25.91
CA TRP A 327 1.82 -28.58 26.76
C TRP A 327 2.79 -29.57 26.09
N ASN A 328 2.28 -30.67 25.55
CA ASN A 328 3.09 -31.65 24.86
C ASN A 328 3.77 -31.07 23.62
N ALA A 329 3.05 -30.25 22.85
CA ALA A 329 3.57 -29.55 21.70
C ALA A 329 4.74 -28.63 22.07
N ILE A 330 4.60 -27.79 23.10
CA ILE A 330 5.66 -26.90 23.56
C ILE A 330 6.82 -27.66 24.17
N SER A 331 6.55 -28.71 24.98
CA SER A 331 7.59 -29.54 25.58
C SER A 331 8.47 -30.26 24.54
N SER A 332 7.86 -30.66 23.43
CA SER A 332 8.58 -31.30 22.30
C SER A 332 9.56 -30.38 21.57
N THR A 333 9.43 -29.05 21.73
CA THR A 333 10.35 -28.07 21.09
C THR A 333 11.75 -28.05 21.71
N GLN A 334 11.90 -28.55 22.93
CA GLN A 334 13.15 -28.50 23.72
C GLN A 334 13.68 -27.07 23.99
N VAL A 335 12.89 -26.03 23.75
CA VAL A 335 13.24 -24.64 24.07
C VAL A 335 13.03 -24.41 25.59
N MET A 336 14.01 -24.83 26.39
CA MET A 336 13.94 -24.86 27.87
C MET A 336 13.45 -23.56 28.51
N PRO A 337 13.87 -22.33 28.06
CA PRO A 337 13.36 -21.11 28.67
C PRO A 337 11.84 -20.91 28.53
N ASN A 338 11.24 -21.32 27.40
CA ASN A 338 9.79 -21.21 27.16
C ASN A 338 9.05 -22.28 27.98
N ILE A 339 9.56 -23.50 27.99
CA ILE A 339 9.00 -24.63 28.77
C ILE A 339 8.95 -24.31 30.25
N GLN A 340 10.06 -23.81 30.81
CA GLN A 340 10.12 -23.45 32.24
C GLN A 340 9.15 -22.33 32.62
N LYS A 341 9.03 -21.29 31.77
CA LYS A 341 8.08 -20.19 31.99
C LYS A 341 6.64 -20.71 31.97
N LEU A 342 6.29 -21.52 30.96
CA LEU A 342 4.94 -22.05 30.82
C LEU A 342 4.60 -23.03 31.97
N HIS A 343 5.54 -23.93 32.35
CA HIS A 343 5.35 -24.86 33.46
C HIS A 343 5.02 -24.18 34.77
N LYS A 344 5.68 -23.06 35.09
CA LYS A 344 5.39 -22.26 36.31
C LYS A 344 3.95 -21.71 36.31
N LEU A 345 3.37 -21.50 35.13
CA LEU A 345 2.04 -20.89 35.01
C LEU A 345 0.89 -21.90 35.01
N ILE A 346 1.09 -23.07 34.40
CA ILE A 346 0.02 -24.05 34.15
C ILE A 346 0.33 -25.46 34.72
N GLY A 347 1.49 -25.68 35.36
CA GLY A 347 1.91 -27.01 35.84
C GLY A 347 0.86 -27.72 36.71
N PRO A 348 0.25 -27.07 37.74
CA PRO A 348 -0.79 -27.71 38.56
C PRO A 348 -2.00 -28.17 37.73
N GLN A 349 -2.48 -27.32 36.82
CA GLN A 349 -3.64 -27.62 35.98
C GLN A 349 -3.40 -28.77 35.00
N ILE A 350 -2.16 -28.90 34.48
CA ILE A 350 -1.79 -30.03 33.60
C ILE A 350 -1.91 -31.36 34.40
N VAL A 351 -1.42 -31.38 35.62
CA VAL A 351 -1.49 -32.61 36.46
C VAL A 351 -2.96 -32.99 36.70
N GLU A 352 -3.82 -32.03 37.03
CA GLU A 352 -5.26 -32.25 37.19
C GLU A 352 -5.91 -32.77 35.89
N ALA A 353 -5.60 -32.18 34.74
CA ALA A 353 -6.16 -32.58 33.45
C ALA A 353 -5.72 -33.99 33.04
N VAL A 354 -4.47 -34.36 33.31
CA VAL A 354 -3.96 -35.73 33.05
C VAL A 354 -4.60 -36.76 33.99
N GLN A 355 -4.83 -36.41 35.27
CA GLN A 355 -5.51 -37.29 36.20
C GLN A 355 -6.99 -37.48 35.80
N ALA A 356 -7.70 -36.42 35.43
CA ALA A 356 -9.07 -36.51 34.95
C ALA A 356 -9.20 -37.42 33.70
N SER A 357 -8.26 -37.32 32.74
CA SER A 357 -8.28 -38.18 31.54
C SER A 357 -7.98 -39.66 31.82
N ARG A 358 -7.27 -39.97 32.92
CA ARG A 358 -7.01 -41.36 33.34
C ARG A 358 -8.21 -41.99 34.06
N ASN A 359 -9.04 -41.20 34.71
CA ASN A 359 -10.22 -41.69 35.44
C ASN A 359 -11.46 -41.88 34.51
N LEU A 360 -11.34 -41.51 33.22
CA LEU A 360 -12.36 -41.72 32.20
C LEU A 360 -12.10 -42.96 31.29
N LYS A 361 -11.02 -43.69 31.56
CA LYS A 361 -10.70 -45.00 31.01
C LYS A 361 -10.90 -46.10 32.06
#